data_d77d4ff7dd21fb8b2fabccf7402cce18
#
_entry.id   d77d4ff7dd21fb8b2fabccf7402cce18
#
_cell.length_a   1.000
_cell.length_b   1.000
_cell.length_c   1.000
_cell.angle_alpha   90.00
_cell.angle_beta   90.00
_cell.angle_gamma   90.00
#
_symmetry.space_group_name_H-M   'P 1'
#
loop_
_entity.id
_entity.type
_entity.pdbx_description
1 polymer ?
#
loop_
_entity_poly.entity_id
_entity_poly.type
_entity_poly.pdbx_seq_one_letter_code
_entity_poly.pdbx_strand_id
1 'polypeptide(L)'
;QPESSQAASPQAPDPAPVPSADSLGESGGDPTATPTADPAAVAKANLSLDWLDETSKKTNIPRRVLQAYVGATLWGAREHPSCNLKWNTLAAIGAVESNHGRLGGASIKDDGNADKDILGPQLNGQGFKRIEDTDNGSLDGDTEFDRAVGPMQFLPQTWRSMAKDGNGDKRADPNNIDDATVTAVAYLCKSGNVGTSVGWDKAIRSYNDSDDYVQKVFNTANNIARVAAPAPAPAPATVPANNGQRR
;
A
#
# COMPACT_ATOMS: atom_id res chain seq x y z
N GLN A 1 45.88 5.71 -7.07
CA GLN A 1 44.47 6.04 -7.30
C GLN A 1 43.62 5.02 -6.51
N PRO A 2 42.72 5.43 -5.61
CA PRO A 2 41.81 4.50 -4.99
C PRO A 2 40.68 4.18 -5.96
N GLU A 3 40.44 2.88 -6.21
CA GLU A 3 39.30 2.37 -6.95
C GLU A 3 38.01 2.76 -6.21
N SER A 4 37.19 3.51 -6.92
CA SER A 4 35.84 3.84 -6.52
C SER A 4 35.00 2.54 -6.46
N SER A 5 34.80 2.00 -5.27
CA SER A 5 33.85 0.92 -5.04
C SER A 5 32.45 1.49 -5.26
N GLN A 6 31.89 1.29 -6.45
CA GLN A 6 30.47 1.52 -6.70
C GLN A 6 29.67 0.55 -5.81
N ALA A 7 29.05 1.09 -4.77
CA ALA A 7 28.07 0.34 -4.01
C ALA A 7 26.95 -0.10 -4.98
N ALA A 8 26.72 -1.41 -5.09
CA ALA A 8 25.65 -1.96 -5.92
C ALA A 8 24.32 -1.39 -5.42
N SER A 9 23.52 -0.85 -6.34
CA SER A 9 22.14 -0.42 -6.02
C SER A 9 21.39 -1.58 -5.37
N PRO A 10 20.59 -1.33 -4.32
CA PRO A 10 19.85 -2.39 -3.65
C PRO A 10 18.91 -3.08 -4.66
N GLN A 11 18.95 -4.39 -4.70
CA GLN A 11 18.03 -5.19 -5.48
C GLN A 11 16.61 -5.01 -4.92
N ALA A 12 15.58 -4.96 -5.78
CA ALA A 12 14.21 -4.88 -5.32
C ALA A 12 13.91 -6.01 -4.31
N PRO A 13 13.13 -5.74 -3.25
CA PRO A 13 12.78 -6.77 -2.26
C PRO A 13 12.10 -7.97 -2.90
N ASP A 14 12.35 -9.15 -2.35
CA ASP A 14 11.64 -10.35 -2.77
C ASP A 14 10.12 -10.17 -2.60
N PRO A 15 9.31 -10.63 -3.57
CA PRO A 15 7.86 -10.52 -3.47
C PRO A 15 7.35 -11.39 -2.32
N ALA A 16 6.57 -10.78 -1.42
CA ALA A 16 5.85 -11.56 -0.42
C ALA A 16 4.79 -12.45 -1.09
N PRO A 17 4.49 -13.65 -0.55
CA PRO A 17 3.41 -14.49 -1.04
C PRO A 17 2.09 -13.72 -1.08
N VAL A 18 1.43 -13.69 -2.24
CA VAL A 18 0.11 -13.08 -2.41
C VAL A 18 -0.86 -14.09 -3.00
N PRO A 19 -2.15 -14.05 -2.66
CA PRO A 19 -3.16 -14.77 -3.42
C PRO A 19 -3.11 -14.34 -4.89
N SER A 20 -3.08 -15.30 -5.81
CA SER A 20 -3.20 -15.00 -7.24
C SER A 20 -4.58 -14.43 -7.54
N ALA A 21 -4.69 -13.53 -8.53
CA ALA A 21 -5.98 -13.01 -8.98
C ALA A 21 -6.95 -14.15 -9.41
N ASP A 22 -6.41 -15.24 -9.95
CA ASP A 22 -7.18 -16.43 -10.35
C ASP A 22 -7.72 -17.26 -9.17
N SER A 23 -7.18 -17.06 -7.95
CA SER A 23 -7.73 -17.68 -6.73
C SER A 23 -8.86 -16.86 -6.10
N LEU A 24 -9.15 -15.71 -6.66
CA LEU A 24 -10.26 -14.84 -6.32
C LEU A 24 -11.44 -15.26 -7.21
N GLY A 25 -12.28 -16.20 -6.75
CA GLY A 25 -13.34 -16.81 -7.55
C GLY A 25 -14.13 -15.81 -8.40
N GLU A 26 -14.22 -16.07 -9.69
CA GLU A 26 -15.09 -15.35 -10.62
C GLU A 26 -16.55 -15.50 -10.17
N SER A 27 -17.07 -14.49 -9.50
CA SER A 27 -18.51 -14.28 -9.41
C SER A 27 -18.95 -13.75 -10.77
N GLY A 28 -19.69 -14.55 -11.55
CA GLY A 28 -20.16 -14.21 -12.89
C GLY A 28 -20.96 -12.91 -12.90
N GLY A 29 -20.29 -11.82 -13.27
CA GLY A 29 -20.84 -10.50 -13.52
C GLY A 29 -20.81 -10.22 -15.01
N ASP A 30 -21.84 -9.51 -15.50
CA ASP A 30 -22.03 -9.05 -16.85
C ASP A 30 -20.77 -8.37 -17.43
N PRO A 31 -20.22 -8.80 -18.58
CA PRO A 31 -19.00 -8.26 -19.16
C PRO A 31 -19.11 -6.81 -19.67
N THR A 32 -20.25 -6.15 -19.53
CA THR A 32 -20.48 -4.76 -19.93
C THR A 32 -20.45 -3.75 -18.77
N ALA A 33 -20.32 -4.18 -17.53
CA ALA A 33 -20.17 -3.29 -16.40
C ALA A 33 -18.71 -2.82 -16.29
N THR A 34 -18.46 -1.54 -16.52
CA THR A 34 -17.17 -0.90 -16.19
C THR A 34 -16.94 -1.06 -14.68
N PRO A 35 -15.93 -1.81 -14.25
CA PRO A 35 -15.76 -2.07 -12.80
C PRO A 35 -15.15 -0.83 -12.14
N THR A 36 -15.97 0.03 -11.58
CA THR A 36 -15.59 0.91 -10.47
C THR A 36 -15.66 0.11 -9.17
N ALA A 37 -14.99 -1.04 -9.13
CA ALA A 37 -14.97 -1.85 -7.93
C ALA A 37 -14.03 -1.21 -6.92
N ASP A 38 -14.60 -0.79 -5.80
CA ASP A 38 -13.90 -0.40 -4.59
C ASP A 38 -12.75 -1.38 -4.27
N PRO A 39 -11.48 -0.93 -4.22
CA PRO A 39 -10.33 -1.80 -3.93
C PRO A 39 -10.46 -2.53 -2.59
N ALA A 40 -11.04 -1.89 -1.57
CA ALA A 40 -11.28 -2.47 -0.27
C ALA A 40 -12.39 -3.52 -0.32
N ALA A 41 -13.42 -3.34 -1.14
CA ALA A 41 -14.46 -4.33 -1.36
C ALA A 41 -13.92 -5.57 -2.07
N VAL A 42 -13.02 -5.38 -3.05
CA VAL A 42 -12.33 -6.51 -3.72
C VAL A 42 -11.43 -7.25 -2.74
N ALA A 43 -10.69 -6.56 -1.90
CA ALA A 43 -9.85 -7.17 -0.88
C ALA A 43 -10.68 -7.92 0.17
N LYS A 44 -11.81 -7.36 0.61
CA LYS A 44 -12.71 -7.99 1.58
C LYS A 44 -13.41 -9.24 1.03
N ALA A 45 -13.79 -9.23 -0.25
CA ALA A 45 -14.58 -10.30 -0.85
C ALA A 45 -13.79 -11.59 -1.17
N ASN A 46 -12.48 -11.46 -1.41
CA ASN A 46 -11.71 -12.51 -2.11
C ASN A 46 -10.41 -12.94 -1.42
N LEU A 47 -10.00 -12.31 -0.32
CA LEU A 47 -8.84 -12.77 0.44
C LEU A 47 -9.25 -13.88 1.41
N SER A 48 -8.48 -14.97 1.44
CA SER A 48 -8.66 -16.00 2.45
C SER A 48 -8.54 -15.40 3.85
N LEU A 49 -9.57 -15.58 4.67
CA LEU A 49 -9.59 -15.10 6.06
C LEU A 49 -8.45 -15.71 6.87
N ASP A 50 -8.17 -17.00 6.65
CA ASP A 50 -7.10 -17.73 7.34
C ASP A 50 -5.73 -17.16 6.98
N TRP A 51 -5.51 -16.84 5.69
CA TRP A 51 -4.27 -16.22 5.25
C TRP A 51 -4.07 -14.83 5.87
N LEU A 52 -5.14 -14.03 5.92
CA LEU A 52 -5.09 -12.70 6.55
C LEU A 52 -4.75 -12.80 8.04
N ASP A 53 -5.41 -13.72 8.76
CA ASP A 53 -5.22 -13.91 10.19
C ASP A 53 -3.81 -14.43 10.49
N GLU A 54 -3.33 -15.39 9.72
CA GLU A 54 -1.98 -15.95 9.89
C GLU A 54 -0.90 -14.91 9.54
N THR A 55 -1.06 -14.21 8.42
CA THR A 55 -0.11 -13.18 7.99
C THR A 55 -0.08 -12.01 8.97
N SER A 56 -1.25 -11.55 9.41
CA SER A 56 -1.36 -10.49 10.42
C SER A 56 -0.62 -10.86 11.72
N LYS A 57 -0.80 -12.07 12.21
CA LYS A 57 -0.11 -12.58 13.42
C LYS A 57 1.41 -12.64 13.22
N LYS A 58 1.88 -13.14 12.08
CA LYS A 58 3.31 -13.30 11.78
C LYS A 58 4.03 -11.97 11.55
N THR A 59 3.36 -11.03 10.91
CA THR A 59 3.94 -9.72 10.54
C THR A 59 3.69 -8.62 11.55
N ASN A 60 2.77 -8.83 12.51
CA ASN A 60 2.26 -7.81 13.43
C ASN A 60 1.58 -6.61 12.71
N ILE A 61 1.17 -6.78 11.45
CA ILE A 61 0.37 -5.81 10.73
C ILE A 61 -1.09 -5.98 11.17
N PRO A 62 -1.81 -4.92 11.59
CA PRO A 62 -3.24 -5.05 11.89
C PRO A 62 -3.99 -5.63 10.69
N ARG A 63 -4.87 -6.60 10.95
CA ARG A 63 -5.59 -7.32 9.90
C ARG A 63 -6.28 -6.41 8.90
N ARG A 64 -6.95 -5.35 9.40
CA ARG A 64 -7.62 -4.35 8.55
C ARG A 64 -6.66 -3.58 7.65
N VAL A 65 -5.50 -3.22 8.20
CA VAL A 65 -4.44 -2.52 7.45
C VAL A 65 -3.80 -3.43 6.41
N LEU A 66 -3.58 -4.71 6.74
CA LEU A 66 -3.09 -5.70 5.79
C LEU A 66 -4.04 -5.86 4.60
N GLN A 67 -5.36 -5.89 4.85
CA GLN A 67 -6.37 -5.90 3.79
C GLN A 67 -6.24 -4.70 2.85
N ALA A 68 -6.01 -3.50 3.39
CA ALA A 68 -5.83 -2.30 2.59
C ALA A 68 -4.56 -2.36 1.72
N TYR A 69 -3.43 -2.82 2.27
CA TYR A 69 -2.20 -2.97 1.47
C TYR A 69 -2.37 -3.94 0.30
N VAL A 70 -2.97 -5.10 0.55
CA VAL A 70 -3.19 -6.09 -0.50
C VAL A 70 -4.23 -5.57 -1.51
N GLY A 71 -5.34 -5.02 -1.03
CA GLY A 71 -6.38 -4.45 -1.89
C GLY A 71 -5.86 -3.35 -2.81
N ALA A 72 -5.08 -2.42 -2.26
CA ALA A 72 -4.48 -1.34 -3.03
C ALA A 72 -3.50 -1.86 -4.10
N THR A 73 -2.69 -2.89 -3.79
CA THR A 73 -1.79 -3.46 -4.81
C THR A 73 -2.51 -4.26 -5.89
N LEU A 74 -3.61 -4.93 -5.57
CA LEU A 74 -4.48 -5.57 -6.56
C LEU A 74 -5.17 -4.53 -7.46
N TRP A 75 -5.64 -3.41 -6.88
CA TRP A 75 -6.12 -2.27 -7.65
C TRP A 75 -5.02 -1.73 -8.57
N GLY A 76 -3.81 -1.52 -8.05
CA GLY A 76 -2.67 -1.05 -8.82
C GLY A 76 -2.29 -1.98 -9.97
N ALA A 77 -2.41 -3.30 -9.81
CA ALA A 77 -2.16 -4.26 -10.87
C ALA A 77 -3.16 -4.13 -12.04
N ARG A 78 -4.38 -3.65 -11.79
CA ARG A 78 -5.38 -3.38 -12.83
C ARG A 78 -5.20 -2.01 -13.49
N GLU A 79 -5.05 -0.95 -12.68
CA GLU A 79 -4.97 0.42 -13.17
C GLU A 79 -3.58 0.78 -13.73
N HIS A 80 -2.54 0.13 -13.21
CA HIS A 80 -1.14 0.35 -13.57
C HIS A 80 -0.40 -0.97 -13.82
N PRO A 81 -0.79 -1.77 -14.84
CA PRO A 81 -0.33 -3.14 -15.03
C PRO A 81 1.19 -3.27 -15.20
N SER A 82 1.87 -2.23 -15.66
CA SER A 82 3.33 -2.20 -15.79
C SER A 82 4.08 -1.86 -14.49
N CYS A 83 3.37 -1.45 -13.43
CA CYS A 83 3.97 -0.99 -12.18
C CYS A 83 4.63 -2.12 -11.37
N ASN A 84 3.98 -3.28 -11.31
CA ASN A 84 4.46 -4.46 -10.57
C ASN A 84 4.79 -4.22 -9.09
N LEU A 85 4.14 -3.24 -8.45
CA LEU A 85 4.30 -2.97 -7.02
C LEU A 85 3.77 -4.16 -6.20
N LYS A 86 4.54 -4.58 -5.19
CA LYS A 86 4.18 -5.68 -4.29
C LYS A 86 3.65 -5.15 -2.96
N TRP A 87 2.70 -5.87 -2.36
CA TRP A 87 2.06 -5.45 -1.12
C TRP A 87 3.03 -5.31 0.06
N ASN A 88 4.07 -6.16 0.12
CA ASN A 88 5.08 -6.08 1.16
C ASN A 88 5.92 -4.78 1.08
N THR A 89 6.16 -4.24 -0.12
CA THR A 89 6.77 -2.91 -0.29
C THR A 89 5.86 -1.82 0.26
N LEU A 90 4.56 -1.84 -0.10
CA LEU A 90 3.58 -0.87 0.40
C LEU A 90 3.44 -0.97 1.93
N ALA A 91 3.37 -2.18 2.47
CA ALA A 91 3.34 -2.42 3.91
C ALA A 91 4.61 -1.94 4.62
N ALA A 92 5.77 -2.08 3.99
CA ALA A 92 7.03 -1.58 4.55
C ALA A 92 7.05 -0.05 4.65
N ILE A 93 6.52 0.66 3.65
CA ILE A 93 6.33 2.10 3.73
C ILE A 93 5.41 2.44 4.91
N GLY A 94 4.23 1.83 5.01
CA GLY A 94 3.32 2.08 6.13
C GLY A 94 3.87 1.73 7.51
N ALA A 95 4.77 0.73 7.60
CA ALA A 95 5.51 0.42 8.81
C ALA A 95 6.45 1.56 9.21
N VAL A 96 7.19 2.08 8.24
CA VAL A 96 8.20 3.14 8.47
C VAL A 96 7.54 4.48 8.77
N GLU A 97 6.43 4.80 8.09
CA GLU A 97 5.74 6.07 8.22
C GLU A 97 4.97 6.20 9.54
N SER A 98 4.20 5.19 9.90
CA SER A 98 3.28 5.31 11.04
C SER A 98 3.17 4.06 11.91
N ASN A 99 4.06 3.07 11.74
CA ASN A 99 3.87 1.76 12.36
C ASN A 99 2.47 1.19 12.05
N HIS A 100 2.10 1.22 10.77
CA HIS A 100 0.82 0.73 10.29
C HIS A 100 -0.41 1.47 10.85
N GLY A 101 -0.34 2.80 10.91
CA GLY A 101 -1.41 3.64 11.43
C GLY A 101 -1.47 3.75 12.94
N ARG A 102 -0.36 3.40 13.66
CA ARG A 102 -0.29 3.47 15.13
C ARG A 102 0.49 4.67 15.66
N LEU A 103 0.94 5.58 14.80
CA LEU A 103 1.67 6.78 15.20
C LEU A 103 0.82 7.60 16.19
N GLY A 104 1.45 8.13 17.24
CA GLY A 104 0.76 8.89 18.28
C GLY A 104 -0.28 8.08 19.09
N GLY A 105 -0.22 6.73 19.02
CA GLY A 105 -1.18 5.84 19.68
C GLY A 105 -2.54 5.78 18.97
N ALA A 106 -2.59 6.10 17.68
CA ALA A 106 -3.77 5.90 16.85
C ALA A 106 -4.03 4.42 16.56
N SER A 107 -5.22 4.11 16.08
CA SER A 107 -5.59 2.79 15.57
C SER A 107 -6.53 2.92 14.36
N ILE A 108 -6.47 1.96 13.46
CA ILE A 108 -7.36 1.88 12.29
C ILE A 108 -8.57 1.03 12.64
N LYS A 109 -9.76 1.61 12.53
CA LYS A 109 -11.04 0.95 12.78
C LYS A 109 -11.43 0.04 11.61
N ASP A 110 -12.46 -0.79 11.80
CA ASP A 110 -12.96 -1.72 10.78
C ASP A 110 -13.46 -1.03 9.51
N ASP A 111 -13.94 0.21 9.62
CA ASP A 111 -14.35 1.04 8.47
C ASP A 111 -13.16 1.63 7.68
N GLY A 112 -11.94 1.43 8.16
CA GLY A 112 -10.71 1.96 7.55
C GLY A 112 -10.28 3.32 8.07
N ASN A 113 -11.11 4.01 8.83
CA ASN A 113 -10.76 5.31 9.39
C ASN A 113 -9.84 5.17 10.61
N ALA A 114 -8.90 6.08 10.75
CA ALA A 114 -8.18 6.23 12.02
C ALA A 114 -9.15 6.70 13.11
N ASP A 115 -8.92 6.27 14.35
CA ASP A 115 -9.72 6.71 15.52
C ASP A 115 -9.42 8.15 15.93
N LYS A 116 -8.30 8.69 15.44
CA LYS A 116 -7.86 10.09 15.55
C LYS A 116 -6.92 10.43 14.41
N ASP A 117 -6.74 11.70 14.11
CA ASP A 117 -5.81 12.16 13.08
C ASP A 117 -4.38 11.69 13.38
N ILE A 118 -3.75 11.13 12.34
CA ILE A 118 -2.36 10.67 12.40
C ILE A 118 -1.50 11.77 11.81
N LEU A 119 -0.86 12.54 12.67
CA LEU A 119 -0.05 13.69 12.27
C LEU A 119 1.42 13.44 12.59
N GLY A 120 2.28 13.75 11.62
CA GLY A 120 3.72 13.82 11.82
C GLY A 120 4.16 15.05 12.61
N PRO A 121 5.46 15.18 12.88
CA PRO A 121 6.01 16.39 13.48
C PRO A 121 5.84 17.60 12.55
N GLN A 122 5.83 18.80 13.13
CA GLN A 122 5.84 20.04 12.39
C GLN A 122 7.13 20.17 11.57
N LEU A 123 7.01 20.44 10.27
CA LEU A 123 8.14 20.54 9.36
C LEU A 123 8.78 21.94 9.37
N ASN A 124 9.21 22.37 10.55
CA ASN A 124 9.73 23.72 10.83
C ASN A 124 11.24 23.89 10.59
N GLY A 125 11.93 22.87 10.09
CA GLY A 125 13.38 22.89 9.87
C GLY A 125 14.23 22.45 11.06
N GLN A 126 13.62 22.09 12.19
CA GLN A 126 14.33 21.58 13.38
C GLN A 126 14.38 20.06 13.36
N GLY A 127 15.45 19.51 12.77
CA GLY A 127 15.59 18.05 12.59
C GLY A 127 14.81 17.47 11.41
N PHE A 128 14.01 18.29 10.71
CA PHE A 128 13.24 17.95 9.53
C PHE A 128 13.40 19.01 8.46
N LYS A 129 13.04 18.68 7.21
CA LYS A 129 12.99 19.66 6.13
C LYS A 129 11.96 20.74 6.50
N ARG A 130 12.32 22.02 6.28
CA ARG A 130 11.37 23.12 6.44
C ARG A 130 10.38 23.12 5.27
N ILE A 131 9.10 23.02 5.57
CA ILE A 131 7.99 23.14 4.63
C ILE A 131 6.94 24.06 5.28
N GLU A 132 6.75 25.23 4.71
CA GLU A 132 5.71 26.16 5.13
C GLU A 132 4.33 25.62 4.78
N ASP A 133 3.30 26.04 5.51
CA ASP A 133 1.92 25.62 5.29
C ASP A 133 1.48 25.79 3.82
N THR A 134 0.96 24.73 3.23
CA THR A 134 0.52 24.70 1.83
C THR A 134 -0.99 24.59 1.67
N ASP A 135 -1.76 24.41 2.77
CA ASP A 135 -3.20 24.17 2.67
C ASP A 135 -4.07 24.93 3.69
N ASN A 136 -3.48 25.92 4.38
CA ASN A 136 -4.08 26.71 5.45
C ASN A 136 -4.56 25.84 6.62
N GLY A 137 -3.78 24.81 6.95
CA GLY A 137 -4.08 23.87 8.02
C GLY A 137 -5.31 23.01 7.78
N SER A 138 -5.74 22.84 6.51
CA SER A 138 -6.97 22.13 6.17
C SER A 138 -6.90 20.64 6.48
N LEU A 139 -5.73 20.02 6.35
CA LEU A 139 -5.52 18.58 6.55
C LEU A 139 -4.84 18.25 7.89
N ASP A 140 -4.00 19.14 8.39
CA ASP A 140 -3.16 18.88 9.57
C ASP A 140 -3.40 19.83 10.74
N GLY A 141 -4.22 20.86 10.56
CA GLY A 141 -4.55 21.87 11.58
C GLY A 141 -3.44 22.88 11.88
N ASP A 142 -2.31 22.83 11.15
CA ASP A 142 -1.15 23.72 11.34
C ASP A 142 -1.11 24.76 10.22
N THR A 143 -1.24 26.04 10.57
CA THR A 143 -1.26 27.15 9.60
C THR A 143 0.11 27.82 9.41
N GLU A 144 1.16 27.25 9.99
CA GLU A 144 2.51 27.82 9.94
C GLU A 144 3.46 26.90 9.12
N PHE A 145 3.37 25.59 9.37
CA PHE A 145 4.17 24.59 8.68
C PHE A 145 3.34 23.35 8.40
N ASP A 146 3.56 22.71 7.25
CA ASP A 146 2.96 21.42 6.96
C ASP A 146 3.38 20.36 7.97
N ARG A 147 2.47 19.40 8.20
CA ARG A 147 2.73 18.10 8.83
C ARG A 147 2.37 16.99 7.86
N ALA A 148 3.10 15.89 7.90
CA ALA A 148 2.66 14.70 7.18
C ALA A 148 1.38 14.15 7.81
N VAL A 149 0.44 13.67 6.98
CA VAL A 149 -0.90 13.27 7.41
C VAL A 149 -1.20 11.81 7.08
N GLY A 150 -1.96 11.16 7.96
CA GLY A 150 -2.51 9.84 7.78
C GLY A 150 -1.53 8.68 7.97
N PRO A 151 -1.99 7.42 7.85
CA PRO A 151 -1.18 6.23 8.07
C PRO A 151 -0.03 6.07 7.06
N MET A 152 -0.09 6.74 5.90
CA MET A 152 0.95 6.76 4.87
C MET A 152 1.75 8.06 4.85
N GLN A 153 1.51 8.99 5.78
CA GLN A 153 2.26 10.22 6.02
C GLN A 153 2.48 11.06 4.75
N PHE A 154 1.40 11.37 4.05
CA PHE A 154 1.45 12.28 2.90
C PHE A 154 1.64 13.73 3.34
N LEU A 155 2.44 14.48 2.57
CA LEU A 155 2.44 15.93 2.66
C LEU A 155 1.11 16.49 2.13
N PRO A 156 0.52 17.54 2.75
CA PRO A 156 -0.72 18.18 2.30
C PRO A 156 -0.73 18.53 0.80
N GLN A 157 0.34 19.12 0.29
CA GLN A 157 0.47 19.43 -1.13
C GLN A 157 0.39 18.18 -2.03
N THR A 158 1.07 17.10 -1.64
CA THR A 158 1.06 15.82 -2.39
C THR A 158 -0.33 15.20 -2.35
N TRP A 159 -0.96 15.16 -1.17
CA TRP A 159 -2.33 14.67 -1.02
C TRP A 159 -3.31 15.38 -1.93
N ARG A 160 -3.35 16.71 -1.90
CA ARG A 160 -4.25 17.52 -2.75
C ARG A 160 -4.09 17.25 -4.25
N SER A 161 -2.90 16.91 -4.69
CA SER A 161 -2.63 16.65 -6.12
C SER A 161 -2.86 15.20 -6.55
N MET A 162 -2.89 14.25 -5.62
CA MET A 162 -2.81 12.81 -5.92
C MET A 162 -3.93 11.97 -5.30
N ALA A 163 -4.67 12.55 -4.34
CA ALA A 163 -5.66 11.82 -3.54
C ALA A 163 -6.61 10.97 -4.37
N LYS A 164 -6.84 9.75 -3.91
CA LYS A 164 -7.75 8.77 -4.47
C LYS A 164 -8.74 8.32 -3.41
N ASP A 165 -10.00 8.20 -3.81
CA ASP A 165 -11.03 7.53 -3.03
C ASP A 165 -10.82 6.01 -3.20
N GLY A 166 -10.34 5.36 -2.16
CA GLY A 166 -10.04 3.93 -2.14
C GLY A 166 -11.15 3.10 -1.51
N ASN A 167 -12.03 3.71 -0.71
CA ASN A 167 -13.15 3.04 -0.05
C ASN A 167 -14.49 3.20 -0.79
N GLY A 168 -14.56 4.09 -1.80
CA GLY A 168 -15.75 4.32 -2.62
C GLY A 168 -16.81 5.24 -2.00
N ASP A 169 -16.48 6.00 -0.95
CA ASP A 169 -17.40 6.89 -0.25
C ASP A 169 -17.53 8.28 -0.90
N LYS A 170 -16.83 8.53 -2.00
CA LYS A 170 -16.75 9.77 -2.78
C LYS A 170 -15.96 10.89 -2.10
N ARG A 171 -15.18 10.57 -1.10
CA ARG A 171 -14.22 11.45 -0.46
C ARG A 171 -12.86 10.78 -0.47
N ALA A 172 -11.80 11.57 -0.54
CA ALA A 172 -10.45 11.07 -0.30
C ALA A 172 -9.98 11.65 1.03
N ASP A 173 -9.84 10.80 2.03
CA ASP A 173 -9.43 11.16 3.38
C ASP A 173 -8.04 10.56 3.69
N PRO A 174 -7.00 11.38 3.98
CA PRO A 174 -5.67 10.84 4.29
C PRO A 174 -5.64 9.98 5.56
N ASN A 175 -6.61 10.13 6.46
CA ASN A 175 -6.77 9.32 7.67
C ASN A 175 -7.61 8.04 7.46
N ASN A 176 -8.08 7.79 6.22
CA ASN A 176 -8.64 6.50 5.83
C ASN A 176 -7.56 5.62 5.18
N ILE A 177 -7.37 4.39 5.68
CA ILE A 177 -6.29 3.51 5.22
C ILE A 177 -6.46 3.07 3.76
N ASP A 178 -7.70 2.90 3.27
CA ASP A 178 -7.96 2.49 1.90
C ASP A 178 -7.59 3.63 0.93
N ASP A 179 -8.00 4.86 1.22
CA ASP A 179 -7.68 6.05 0.43
C ASP A 179 -6.17 6.31 0.42
N ALA A 180 -5.55 6.25 1.61
CA ALA A 180 -4.12 6.48 1.76
C ALA A 180 -3.29 5.44 0.99
N THR A 181 -3.66 4.16 1.05
CA THR A 181 -2.90 3.10 0.37
C THR A 181 -3.08 3.11 -1.14
N VAL A 182 -4.29 3.36 -1.66
CA VAL A 182 -4.53 3.50 -3.10
C VAL A 182 -3.81 4.73 -3.66
N THR A 183 -3.83 5.84 -2.92
CA THR A 183 -3.06 7.04 -3.28
C THR A 183 -1.56 6.76 -3.31
N ALA A 184 -1.02 6.00 -2.34
CA ALA A 184 0.38 5.61 -2.31
C ALA A 184 0.77 4.74 -3.52
N VAL A 185 -0.08 3.77 -3.90
CA VAL A 185 0.12 2.96 -5.11
C VAL A 185 0.16 3.85 -6.35
N ALA A 186 -0.83 4.74 -6.54
CA ALA A 186 -0.86 5.66 -7.67
C ALA A 186 0.39 6.56 -7.72
N TYR A 187 0.88 7.00 -6.56
CA TYR A 187 2.09 7.81 -6.45
C TYR A 187 3.34 7.04 -6.84
N LEU A 188 3.56 5.86 -6.26
CA LEU A 188 4.73 5.02 -6.52
C LEU A 188 4.80 4.55 -7.98
N CYS A 189 3.66 4.20 -8.57
CA CYS A 189 3.55 3.73 -9.94
C CYS A 189 3.91 4.79 -11.00
N LYS A 190 3.95 6.08 -10.66
CA LYS A 190 4.53 7.12 -11.53
C LYS A 190 6.01 6.90 -11.85
N SER A 191 6.72 6.17 -11.02
CA SER A 191 8.12 5.83 -11.23
C SER A 191 8.34 4.76 -12.30
N GLY A 192 7.28 4.14 -12.82
CA GLY A 192 7.31 3.07 -13.80
C GLY A 192 7.28 1.70 -13.16
N ASN A 193 8.09 0.76 -13.65
CA ASN A 193 8.11 -0.63 -13.16
C ASN A 193 8.83 -0.74 -11.80
N VAL A 194 8.07 -0.72 -10.73
CA VAL A 194 8.54 -0.86 -9.34
C VAL A 194 8.99 -2.31 -9.02
N GLY A 195 8.68 -3.27 -9.88
CA GLY A 195 9.15 -4.65 -9.74
C GLY A 195 10.62 -4.86 -10.09
N THR A 196 11.31 -3.85 -10.65
CA THR A 196 12.75 -3.89 -10.91
C THR A 196 13.52 -3.13 -9.82
N SER A 197 14.81 -3.47 -9.61
CA SER A 197 15.65 -2.79 -8.61
C SER A 197 15.74 -1.27 -8.85
N VAL A 198 15.94 -0.87 -10.11
CA VAL A 198 16.02 0.55 -10.48
C VAL A 198 14.69 1.28 -10.29
N GLY A 199 13.58 0.67 -10.73
CA GLY A 199 12.25 1.26 -10.56
C GLY A 199 11.83 1.30 -9.10
N TRP A 200 12.18 0.29 -8.32
CA TRP A 200 11.91 0.24 -6.88
C TRP A 200 12.66 1.36 -6.15
N ASP A 201 13.97 1.48 -6.35
CA ASP A 201 14.79 2.53 -5.74
C ASP A 201 14.26 3.93 -6.08
N LYS A 202 13.96 4.17 -7.37
CA LYS A 202 13.38 5.43 -7.84
C LYS A 202 12.03 5.72 -7.16
N ALA A 203 11.16 4.72 -7.03
CA ALA A 203 9.85 4.88 -6.39
C ALA A 203 9.97 5.20 -4.90
N ILE A 204 10.85 4.49 -4.18
CA ILE A 204 11.04 4.73 -2.74
C ILE A 204 11.69 6.10 -2.50
N ARG A 205 12.68 6.49 -3.32
CA ARG A 205 13.28 7.84 -3.24
C ARG A 205 12.31 8.95 -3.57
N SER A 206 11.31 8.72 -4.43
CA SER A 206 10.26 9.71 -4.67
C SER A 206 9.39 9.95 -3.43
N TYR A 207 9.27 8.95 -2.56
CA TYR A 207 8.57 9.05 -1.27
C TYR A 207 9.43 9.80 -0.24
N ASN A 208 10.69 9.38 -0.09
CA ASN A 208 11.69 10.04 0.75
C ASN A 208 13.09 9.75 0.21
N ASP A 209 13.82 10.82 -0.20
CA ASP A 209 15.14 10.74 -0.84
C ASP A 209 16.29 10.65 0.19
N SER A 210 16.14 9.77 1.18
CA SER A 210 17.16 9.47 2.16
C SER A 210 17.64 8.02 2.01
N ASP A 211 18.96 7.80 1.97
CA ASP A 211 19.51 6.44 1.90
C ASP A 211 19.09 5.60 3.11
N ASP A 212 19.03 6.18 4.30
CA ASP A 212 18.55 5.52 5.51
C ASP A 212 17.08 5.08 5.37
N TYR A 213 16.25 5.93 4.74
CA TYR A 213 14.85 5.60 4.48
C TYR A 213 14.73 4.43 3.49
N VAL A 214 15.43 4.51 2.36
CA VAL A 214 15.46 3.46 1.33
C VAL A 214 15.88 2.13 1.95
N GLN A 215 16.98 2.12 2.72
CA GLN A 215 17.48 0.90 3.38
C GLN A 215 16.49 0.36 4.42
N LYS A 216 15.84 1.24 5.19
CA LYS A 216 14.83 0.84 6.19
C LYS A 216 13.62 0.21 5.54
N VAL A 217 13.09 0.80 4.46
CA VAL A 217 11.97 0.23 3.69
C VAL A 217 12.37 -1.11 3.06
N PHE A 218 13.56 -1.21 2.47
CA PHE A 218 14.09 -2.45 1.89
C PHE A 218 14.15 -3.59 2.92
N ASN A 219 14.79 -3.35 4.06
CA ASN A 219 14.92 -4.35 5.12
C ASN A 219 13.56 -4.77 5.68
N THR A 220 12.65 -3.81 5.85
CA THR A 220 11.29 -4.07 6.34
C THR A 220 10.49 -4.90 5.34
N ALA A 221 10.55 -4.56 4.04
CA ALA A 221 9.85 -5.31 3.00
C ALA A 221 10.33 -6.76 2.90
N ASN A 222 11.65 -7.00 2.98
CA ASN A 222 12.22 -8.34 2.99
C ASN A 222 11.86 -9.12 4.26
N ASN A 223 11.84 -8.47 5.41
CA ASN A 223 11.40 -9.13 6.65
C ASN A 223 9.93 -9.53 6.57
N ILE A 224 9.05 -8.66 6.07
CA ILE A 224 7.63 -8.97 5.85
C ILE A 224 7.50 -10.17 4.90
N ALA A 225 8.21 -10.17 3.75
CA ALA A 225 8.17 -11.28 2.80
C ALA A 225 8.59 -12.62 3.41
N ARG A 226 9.63 -12.60 4.25
CA ARG A 226 10.17 -13.80 4.88
C ARG A 226 9.25 -14.42 5.95
N VAL A 227 8.49 -13.58 6.68
CA VAL A 227 7.65 -14.05 7.79
C VAL A 227 6.18 -14.22 7.43
N ALA A 228 5.72 -13.62 6.32
CA ALA A 228 4.34 -13.73 5.85
C ALA A 228 3.92 -15.20 5.68
N ALA A 229 2.63 -15.47 5.83
CA ALA A 229 2.07 -16.78 5.52
C ALA A 229 2.22 -17.10 4.03
N PRO A 230 2.40 -18.37 3.64
CA PRO A 230 2.33 -18.77 2.24
C PRO A 230 1.01 -18.34 1.61
N ALA A 231 1.04 -17.93 0.33
CA ALA A 231 -0.19 -17.65 -0.38
C ALA A 231 -1.10 -18.90 -0.41
N PRO A 232 -2.44 -18.73 -0.30
CA PRO A 232 -3.36 -19.85 -0.47
C PRO A 232 -3.12 -20.50 -1.84
N ALA A 233 -3.20 -21.82 -1.88
CA ALA A 233 -3.19 -22.53 -3.17
C ALA A 233 -4.38 -22.06 -4.02
N PRO A 234 -4.21 -21.90 -5.35
CA PRO A 234 -5.33 -21.61 -6.23
C PRO A 234 -6.42 -22.68 -6.06
N ALA A 235 -7.67 -22.25 -6.01
CA ALA A 235 -8.78 -23.19 -5.96
C ALA A 235 -8.67 -24.17 -7.15
N PRO A 236 -8.90 -25.48 -6.95
CA PRO A 236 -8.87 -26.43 -8.04
C PRO A 236 -9.90 -25.99 -9.10
N ALA A 237 -9.43 -25.90 -10.35
CA ALA A 237 -10.30 -25.56 -11.47
C ALA A 237 -11.52 -26.50 -11.44
N THR A 238 -12.71 -25.95 -11.26
CA THR A 238 -13.95 -26.73 -11.38
C THR A 238 -14.10 -27.13 -12.83
N VAL A 239 -13.72 -28.37 -13.15
CA VAL A 239 -14.01 -28.96 -14.45
C VAL A 239 -15.54 -28.98 -14.59
N PRO A 240 -16.13 -28.29 -15.56
CA PRO A 240 -17.57 -28.34 -15.74
C PRO A 240 -17.97 -29.79 -15.95
N ALA A 241 -18.92 -30.27 -15.12
CA ALA A 241 -19.45 -31.63 -15.26
C ALA A 241 -20.02 -31.78 -16.68
N ASN A 242 -19.36 -32.61 -17.49
CA ASN A 242 -19.83 -32.94 -18.81
C ASN A 242 -21.13 -33.73 -18.66
N ASN A 243 -22.28 -33.05 -18.68
CA ASN A 243 -23.61 -33.67 -18.77
C ASN A 243 -23.75 -34.33 -20.13
N GLY A 244 -23.11 -35.50 -20.25
CA GLY A 244 -23.32 -36.41 -21.39
C GLY A 244 -24.81 -36.75 -21.50
N GLN A 245 -25.51 -36.04 -22.39
CA GLN A 245 -26.82 -36.49 -22.90
C GLN A 245 -26.62 -37.87 -23.54
N ARG A 246 -27.02 -38.89 -22.83
CA ARG A 246 -27.32 -40.18 -23.46
C ARG A 246 -28.65 -40.04 -24.16
N ARG A 247 -28.63 -40.12 -25.47
CA ARG A 247 -29.81 -40.47 -26.30
C ARG A 247 -30.07 -41.96 -26.26
#